data_2eb329d156d73cb529bd785b2f87658a
#
_entry.id   2eb329d156d73cb529bd785b2f87658a
#
_cell.length_a   1.000
_cell.length_b   1.000
_cell.length_c   1.000
_cell.angle_alpha   90.00
_cell.angle_beta   90.00
_cell.angle_gamma   90.00
#
_symmetry.space_group_name_H-M   'P 1'
#
loop_
_entity.id
_entity.type
_entity.pdbx_description
1 polymer ?
#
loop_
_entity_poly.entity_id
_entity_poly.type
_entity_poly.pdbx_seq_one_letter_code
_entity_poly.pdbx_strand_id
1 'polypeptide(L)'
;MNASAATTGMTGWRVRRPGPIDRGPLDFVREAVPEPAAGELLVRVLACGVCRTDLHVAEGDLPVHRPGVVPGHEVVGEVVAQGPGSAGALGSSAPEFAVGDRVGIAWLRHTCGICRYCLRGAENLCPNSAYTGWDADGGYAEYATVPAAYAHRLPDGYNDMETAPLLCAGIIGYRALQRADLPRGGRLGIYGFGGSAHIAAQVALARGAEVHVMTRDPAARELAADLGAASVQGAADRPPVQLDSAILFAPIGELVLPALEALDRGGILAIAGIHLSDIPALNYQRHLFQEREIRSVTANTRADAREFLALAGEHRIHVTTTGYSLGTADRALVDLAHGRFTGAAVLIP
;
A
#
# COMPACT_ATOMS: atom_id res chain seq x y z
N MET A 1 32.16 21.16 18.49
CA MET A 1 32.80 19.86 18.20
C MET A 1 32.16 18.83 19.11
N ASN A 2 31.15 18.13 18.64
CA ASN A 2 30.73 16.84 19.17
C ASN A 2 30.35 15.99 17.96
N ALA A 3 31.32 15.23 17.47
CA ALA A 3 31.04 14.15 16.54
C ALA A 3 30.20 13.13 17.29
N SER A 4 28.89 13.06 16.98
CA SER A 4 28.07 11.93 17.38
C SER A 4 28.73 10.67 16.83
N ALA A 5 29.05 9.73 17.72
CA ALA A 5 29.62 8.44 17.38
C ALA A 5 28.69 7.80 16.31
N ALA A 6 29.23 7.65 15.12
CA ALA A 6 28.51 6.95 14.05
C ALA A 6 28.16 5.55 14.57
N THR A 7 26.89 5.22 14.59
CA THR A 7 26.38 3.88 14.93
C THR A 7 26.98 2.92 13.90
N THR A 8 27.93 2.09 14.33
CA THR A 8 28.74 1.25 13.42
C THR A 8 27.98 0.02 12.87
N GLY A 9 26.69 -0.12 13.16
CA GLY A 9 25.86 -1.23 12.69
C GLY A 9 24.40 -1.00 12.98
N MET A 10 23.53 -1.69 12.21
CA MET A 10 22.09 -1.75 12.36
C MET A 10 21.62 -3.19 12.46
N THR A 11 20.43 -3.39 12.98
CA THR A 11 19.71 -4.66 12.93
C THR A 11 18.59 -4.61 11.89
N GLY A 12 18.27 -5.77 11.32
CA GLY A 12 17.20 -5.90 10.33
C GLY A 12 16.92 -7.35 9.96
N TRP A 13 15.88 -7.55 9.18
CA TRP A 13 15.44 -8.86 8.71
C TRP A 13 15.74 -9.01 7.22
N ARG A 14 16.31 -10.17 6.84
CA ARG A 14 16.54 -10.52 5.43
C ARG A 14 15.80 -11.78 5.04
N VAL A 15 15.20 -11.76 3.86
CA VAL A 15 14.61 -12.97 3.26
C VAL A 15 15.76 -13.84 2.74
N ARG A 16 16.17 -14.82 3.53
CA ARG A 16 17.32 -15.65 3.18
C ARG A 16 16.96 -16.78 2.21
N ARG A 17 15.85 -17.45 2.47
CA ARG A 17 15.33 -18.55 1.64
C ARG A 17 13.83 -18.41 1.53
N PRO A 18 13.32 -17.81 0.47
CA PRO A 18 11.88 -17.71 0.25
C PRO A 18 11.19 -19.05 0.40
N GLY A 19 10.05 -19.07 1.07
CA GLY A 19 9.25 -20.26 1.38
C GLY A 19 8.17 -19.98 2.41
N PRO A 20 7.34 -20.97 2.74
CA PRO A 20 6.21 -20.79 3.66
C PRO A 20 6.62 -20.08 4.94
N ILE A 21 5.86 -19.05 5.33
CA ILE A 21 6.20 -18.17 6.46
C ILE A 21 6.37 -18.96 7.78
N ASP A 22 5.60 -20.02 7.97
CA ASP A 22 5.67 -20.87 9.15
C ASP A 22 6.99 -21.68 9.26
N ARG A 23 7.83 -21.66 8.20
CA ARG A 23 9.16 -22.29 8.17
C ARG A 23 10.30 -21.31 8.42
N GLY A 24 10.01 -20.05 8.73
CA GLY A 24 10.99 -19.04 9.05
C GLY A 24 11.91 -18.66 7.87
N PRO A 25 11.37 -18.08 6.79
CA PRO A 25 12.16 -17.70 5.61
C PRO A 25 13.06 -16.50 5.85
N LEU A 26 12.92 -15.80 6.99
CA LEU A 26 13.67 -14.59 7.34
C LEU A 26 14.71 -14.87 8.42
N ASP A 27 15.83 -14.19 8.31
CA ASP A 27 16.87 -14.14 9.35
C ASP A 27 16.99 -12.71 9.92
N PHE A 28 17.07 -12.62 11.25
CA PHE A 28 17.42 -11.36 11.93
C PHE A 28 18.94 -11.23 11.94
N VAL A 29 19.44 -10.16 11.35
CA VAL A 29 20.88 -9.95 11.13
C VAL A 29 21.35 -8.63 11.70
N ARG A 30 22.66 -8.54 11.97
CA ARG A 30 23.35 -7.28 12.25
C ARG A 30 24.32 -6.98 11.11
N GLU A 31 24.23 -5.77 10.56
CA GLU A 31 25.02 -5.37 9.41
C GLU A 31 25.39 -3.88 9.45
N ALA A 32 26.21 -3.42 8.53
CA ALA A 32 26.56 -2.01 8.43
C ALA A 32 25.35 -1.14 8.06
N VAL A 33 25.27 0.07 8.60
CA VAL A 33 24.29 1.07 8.15
C VAL A 33 24.57 1.38 6.67
N PRO A 34 23.57 1.36 5.77
CA PRO A 34 23.79 1.64 4.36
C PRO A 34 24.22 3.09 4.13
N GLU A 35 25.11 3.31 3.18
CA GLU A 35 25.45 4.64 2.72
C GLU A 35 24.47 5.06 1.60
N PRO A 36 23.88 6.28 1.65
CA PRO A 36 22.98 6.73 0.60
C PRO A 36 23.79 7.04 -0.68
N ALA A 37 23.36 6.44 -1.79
CA ALA A 37 23.91 6.71 -3.10
C ALA A 37 23.60 8.13 -3.60
N ALA A 38 24.16 8.53 -4.74
CA ALA A 38 23.86 9.83 -5.34
C ALA A 38 22.34 9.98 -5.57
N GLY A 39 21.76 11.07 -5.07
CA GLY A 39 20.33 11.36 -5.13
C GLY A 39 19.46 10.61 -4.11
N GLU A 40 20.06 9.84 -3.19
CA GLU A 40 19.33 9.13 -2.15
C GLU A 40 19.41 9.82 -0.78
N LEU A 41 18.41 9.52 0.04
CA LEU A 41 18.35 9.86 1.45
C LEU A 41 18.63 8.60 2.27
N LEU A 42 19.35 8.73 3.39
CA LEU A 42 19.39 7.75 4.46
C LEU A 42 18.34 8.12 5.50
N VAL A 43 17.45 7.21 5.78
CA VAL A 43 16.30 7.39 6.67
C VAL A 43 16.43 6.46 7.86
N ARG A 44 16.42 7.00 9.07
CA ARG A 44 16.24 6.24 10.30
C ARG A 44 14.78 5.87 10.42
N VAL A 45 14.49 4.57 10.46
CA VAL A 45 13.13 4.04 10.54
C VAL A 45 12.54 4.33 11.91
N LEU A 46 11.33 4.89 11.95
CA LEU A 46 10.54 5.13 13.16
C LEU A 46 9.38 4.12 13.26
N ALA A 47 8.81 3.75 12.10
CA ALA A 47 7.80 2.71 11.99
C ALA A 47 7.83 2.12 10.57
N CYS A 48 7.48 0.85 10.45
CA CYS A 48 7.28 0.20 9.15
C CYS A 48 6.04 -0.69 9.20
N GLY A 49 5.06 -0.45 8.31
CA GLY A 49 3.88 -1.28 8.18
C GLY A 49 4.23 -2.68 7.66
N VAL A 50 3.36 -3.63 7.97
CA VAL A 50 3.48 -5.04 7.56
C VAL A 50 2.34 -5.37 6.60
N CYS A 51 2.69 -5.61 5.35
CA CYS A 51 1.75 -5.80 4.25
C CYS A 51 1.78 -7.24 3.72
N ARG A 52 0.71 -7.66 3.04
CA ARG A 52 0.69 -8.95 2.33
C ARG A 52 1.75 -9.03 1.23
N THR A 53 2.17 -7.91 0.66
CA THR A 53 3.27 -7.88 -0.31
C THR A 53 4.59 -8.33 0.32
N ASP A 54 4.86 -7.93 1.57
CA ASP A 54 6.06 -8.38 2.30
C ASP A 54 6.01 -9.89 2.58
N LEU A 55 4.81 -10.43 2.87
CA LEU A 55 4.59 -11.86 2.99
C LEU A 55 4.87 -12.57 1.66
N HIS A 56 4.33 -12.07 0.52
CA HIS A 56 4.58 -12.65 -0.81
C HIS A 56 6.06 -12.60 -1.20
N VAL A 57 6.79 -11.56 -0.82
CA VAL A 57 8.26 -11.49 -0.99
C VAL A 57 8.95 -12.53 -0.12
N ALA A 58 8.54 -12.69 1.14
CA ALA A 58 9.12 -13.66 2.07
C ALA A 58 8.83 -15.12 1.63
N GLU A 59 7.65 -15.41 1.12
CA GLU A 59 7.25 -16.74 0.68
C GLU A 59 7.77 -17.11 -0.72
N GLY A 60 8.14 -16.10 -1.53
CA GLY A 60 8.60 -16.30 -2.91
C GLY A 60 7.47 -16.45 -3.92
N ASP A 61 6.25 -16.03 -3.59
CA ASP A 61 5.13 -15.91 -4.52
C ASP A 61 5.41 -14.87 -5.61
N LEU A 62 6.18 -13.84 -5.25
CA LEU A 62 6.77 -12.91 -6.22
C LEU A 62 8.15 -13.43 -6.65
N PRO A 63 8.52 -13.30 -7.95
CA PRO A 63 9.87 -13.67 -8.41
C PRO A 63 10.95 -12.98 -7.58
N VAL A 64 12.01 -13.70 -7.27
CA VAL A 64 13.13 -13.13 -6.51
C VAL A 64 13.91 -12.17 -7.39
N HIS A 65 13.78 -10.86 -7.19
CA HIS A 65 14.55 -9.84 -7.88
C HIS A 65 15.90 -9.58 -7.20
N ARG A 66 15.91 -9.55 -5.86
CA ARG A 66 17.11 -9.35 -5.05
C ARG A 66 17.23 -10.46 -4.00
N PRO A 67 18.17 -11.38 -4.13
CA PRO A 67 18.45 -12.37 -3.10
C PRO A 67 18.85 -11.69 -1.78
N GLY A 68 18.28 -12.14 -0.66
CA GLY A 68 18.58 -11.58 0.66
C GLY A 68 18.03 -10.17 0.89
N VAL A 69 16.96 -9.77 0.19
CA VAL A 69 16.34 -8.46 0.36
C VAL A 69 15.81 -8.26 1.78
N VAL A 70 15.92 -7.03 2.30
CA VAL A 70 15.18 -6.57 3.49
C VAL A 70 13.78 -6.17 3.03
N PRO A 71 12.68 -6.83 3.50
CA PRO A 71 11.33 -6.43 3.13
C PRO A 71 10.89 -5.12 3.81
N GLY A 72 9.65 -4.70 3.57
CA GLY A 72 9.05 -3.51 4.18
C GLY A 72 9.06 -2.29 3.27
N HIS A 73 7.88 -1.79 2.94
CA HIS A 73 7.69 -0.67 2.01
C HIS A 73 6.68 0.37 2.52
N GLU A 74 6.33 0.32 3.79
CA GLU A 74 5.44 1.27 4.46
C GLU A 74 6.25 2.01 5.54
N VAL A 75 7.35 2.69 5.14
CA VAL A 75 8.32 3.25 6.10
C VAL A 75 7.97 4.69 6.44
N VAL A 76 7.85 4.95 7.72
CA VAL A 76 7.91 6.30 8.30
C VAL A 76 9.27 6.44 8.98
N GLY A 77 9.98 7.52 8.68
CA GLY A 77 11.29 7.73 9.28
C GLY A 77 11.76 9.18 9.21
N GLU A 78 12.95 9.40 9.73
CA GLU A 78 13.64 10.69 9.77
C GLU A 78 14.87 10.65 8.88
N VAL A 79 15.07 11.64 8.05
CA VAL A 79 16.27 11.80 7.22
C VAL A 79 17.47 12.08 8.12
N VAL A 80 18.49 11.20 8.10
CA VAL A 80 19.70 11.34 8.92
C VAL A 80 20.94 11.66 8.10
N ALA A 81 20.93 11.35 6.80
CA ALA A 81 21.98 11.73 5.87
C ALA A 81 21.45 11.85 4.44
N GLN A 82 22.22 12.52 3.60
CA GLN A 82 21.94 12.72 2.19
C GLN A 82 23.13 12.27 1.35
N GLY A 83 22.87 11.50 0.30
CA GLY A 83 23.87 11.20 -0.70
C GLY A 83 24.18 12.41 -1.59
N PRO A 84 25.25 12.40 -2.37
CA PRO A 84 25.62 13.48 -3.28
C PRO A 84 24.46 13.81 -4.25
N GLY A 85 24.13 15.10 -4.42
CA GLY A 85 23.09 15.55 -5.38
C GLY A 85 21.64 15.27 -4.96
N SER A 86 21.37 14.87 -3.75
CA SER A 86 20.02 14.69 -3.21
C SER A 86 19.33 16.00 -2.83
N ALA A 87 20.09 17.06 -2.55
CA ALA A 87 19.56 18.43 -2.47
C ALA A 87 19.17 18.86 -3.89
N GLY A 88 17.89 19.22 -4.09
CA GLY A 88 17.25 19.38 -5.39
C GLY A 88 18.11 20.03 -6.45
N ALA A 89 18.26 19.36 -7.59
CA ALA A 89 18.76 20.01 -8.78
C ALA A 89 17.81 21.15 -9.14
N LEU A 90 18.34 22.35 -9.36
CA LEU A 90 17.59 23.53 -9.79
C LEU A 90 16.66 23.13 -10.97
N GLY A 91 15.34 23.20 -10.73
CA GLY A 91 14.32 22.84 -11.73
C GLY A 91 13.71 21.44 -11.57
N SER A 92 14.09 20.64 -10.56
CA SER A 92 13.43 19.38 -10.27
C SER A 92 12.12 19.61 -9.53
N SER A 93 11.04 18.94 -9.96
CA SER A 93 9.75 18.91 -9.23
C SER A 93 9.77 17.95 -8.02
N ALA A 94 10.93 17.39 -7.68
CA ALA A 94 11.10 16.52 -6.51
C ALA A 94 11.07 17.36 -5.23
N PRO A 95 10.41 16.88 -4.16
CA PRO A 95 10.44 17.58 -2.88
C PRO A 95 11.88 17.67 -2.36
N GLU A 96 12.26 18.86 -1.85
CA GLU A 96 13.48 19.00 -1.09
C GLU A 96 13.28 18.49 0.33
N PHE A 97 14.20 17.65 0.79
CA PHE A 97 14.24 17.14 2.16
C PHE A 97 15.57 17.53 2.81
N ALA A 98 15.52 17.92 4.07
CA ALA A 98 16.68 18.20 4.91
C ALA A 98 16.90 17.08 5.92
N VAL A 99 18.10 17.00 6.49
CA VAL A 99 18.36 16.17 7.68
C VAL A 99 17.47 16.65 8.82
N GLY A 100 16.78 15.72 9.47
CA GLY A 100 15.76 15.96 10.48
C GLY A 100 14.32 15.94 9.95
N ASP A 101 14.11 15.99 8.62
CA ASP A 101 12.76 15.92 8.06
C ASP A 101 12.16 14.53 8.27
N ARG A 102 10.87 14.49 8.64
CA ARG A 102 10.07 13.27 8.70
C ARG A 102 9.54 12.94 7.31
N VAL A 103 9.82 11.71 6.84
CA VAL A 103 9.51 11.27 5.48
C VAL A 103 8.87 9.89 5.44
N GLY A 104 8.13 9.62 4.36
CA GLY A 104 7.58 8.32 4.02
C GLY A 104 8.30 7.66 2.85
N ILE A 105 8.48 6.33 2.94
CA ILE A 105 8.94 5.50 1.83
C ILE A 105 7.81 4.53 1.48
N ALA A 106 7.39 4.55 0.22
CA ALA A 106 6.33 3.69 -0.29
C ALA A 106 6.90 2.61 -1.24
N TRP A 107 5.99 1.81 -1.81
CA TRP A 107 6.34 0.69 -2.70
C TRP A 107 7.15 1.12 -3.91
N LEU A 108 6.68 2.12 -4.70
CA LEU A 108 7.37 2.57 -5.91
C LEU A 108 8.65 3.35 -5.56
N ARG A 109 9.82 2.81 -5.99
CA ARG A 109 11.14 3.37 -5.70
C ARG A 109 11.82 4.02 -6.91
N HIS A 110 11.52 3.54 -8.12
CA HIS A 110 12.15 4.03 -9.35
C HIS A 110 11.26 3.83 -10.56
N THR A 111 11.35 4.75 -11.52
CA THR A 111 10.84 4.62 -12.89
C THR A 111 11.79 5.33 -13.85
N CYS A 112 11.85 4.90 -15.11
CA CYS A 112 12.85 5.43 -16.06
C CYS A 112 12.61 6.89 -16.50
N GLY A 113 11.42 7.45 -16.28
CA GLY A 113 11.06 8.83 -16.65
C GLY A 113 10.87 9.11 -18.15
N ILE A 114 11.33 8.22 -19.06
CA ILE A 114 11.42 8.48 -20.51
C ILE A 114 10.55 7.55 -21.37
N CYS A 115 10.03 6.45 -20.83
CA CYS A 115 9.17 5.55 -21.58
C CYS A 115 7.77 6.15 -21.80
N ARG A 116 7.03 5.60 -22.76
CA ARG A 116 5.66 6.06 -23.09
C ARG A 116 4.72 6.10 -21.90
N TYR A 117 4.95 5.25 -20.90
CA TYR A 117 4.14 5.20 -19.69
C TYR A 117 4.49 6.34 -18.74
N CYS A 118 5.78 6.57 -18.49
CA CYS A 118 6.23 7.69 -17.65
C CYS A 118 5.81 9.04 -18.26
N LEU A 119 5.98 9.21 -19.56
CA LEU A 119 5.67 10.48 -20.24
C LEU A 119 4.18 10.85 -20.23
N ARG A 120 3.27 9.87 -20.08
CA ARG A 120 1.83 10.11 -19.96
C ARG A 120 1.31 10.06 -18.52
N GLY A 121 2.21 10.06 -17.49
CA GLY A 121 1.82 10.04 -16.08
C GLY A 121 1.39 8.65 -15.54
N ALA A 122 1.54 7.58 -16.33
CA ALA A 122 1.26 6.20 -15.91
C ALA A 122 2.54 5.46 -15.50
N GLU A 123 3.38 6.11 -14.70
CA GLU A 123 4.72 5.61 -14.33
C GLU A 123 4.71 4.28 -13.56
N ASN A 124 3.60 3.95 -12.89
CA ASN A 124 3.37 2.63 -12.28
C ASN A 124 3.40 1.47 -13.29
N LEU A 125 3.25 1.75 -14.59
CA LEU A 125 3.34 0.79 -15.69
C LEU A 125 4.70 0.84 -16.40
N CYS A 126 5.69 1.51 -15.82
CA CYS A 126 7.04 1.57 -16.36
C CYS A 126 7.68 0.16 -16.39
N PRO A 127 8.18 -0.34 -17.54
CA PRO A 127 8.82 -1.65 -17.60
C PRO A 127 10.14 -1.72 -16.81
N ASN A 128 10.73 -0.56 -16.47
CA ASN A 128 11.95 -0.45 -15.68
C ASN A 128 11.67 0.13 -14.29
N SER A 129 10.47 -0.14 -13.74
CA SER A 129 10.16 0.22 -12.35
C SER A 129 10.95 -0.63 -11.37
N ALA A 130 11.28 -0.05 -10.20
CA ALA A 130 11.85 -0.78 -9.07
C ALA A 130 11.08 -0.45 -7.80
N TYR A 131 11.08 -1.38 -6.85
CA TYR A 131 10.23 -1.37 -5.69
C TYR A 131 11.00 -1.57 -4.39
N THR A 132 10.61 -0.84 -3.35
CA THR A 132 11.17 -0.92 -2.00
C THR A 132 10.77 -2.25 -1.35
N GLY A 133 11.72 -2.93 -0.73
CA GLY A 133 11.47 -4.22 -0.07
C GLY A 133 11.42 -5.41 -1.04
N TRP A 134 11.71 -5.20 -2.32
CA TRP A 134 11.74 -6.24 -3.35
C TRP A 134 12.94 -6.14 -4.30
N ASP A 135 13.09 -4.99 -5.00
CA ASP A 135 14.26 -4.68 -5.85
C ASP A 135 15.40 -4.03 -5.06
N ALA A 136 15.07 -3.38 -3.95
CA ALA A 136 16.00 -2.74 -3.03
C ALA A 136 15.57 -3.01 -1.58
N ASP A 137 16.51 -2.89 -0.65
CA ASP A 137 16.25 -3.09 0.77
C ASP A 137 15.20 -2.11 1.29
N GLY A 138 14.29 -2.59 2.14
CA GLY A 138 13.16 -1.87 2.70
C GLY A 138 13.32 -1.56 4.20
N GLY A 139 12.20 -1.42 4.90
CA GLY A 139 12.12 -0.89 6.25
C GLY A 139 12.06 -1.90 7.39
N TYR A 140 12.22 -3.20 7.14
CA TYR A 140 12.38 -4.17 8.23
C TYR A 140 13.79 -4.12 8.81
N ALA A 141 14.30 -2.91 9.01
CA ALA A 141 15.59 -2.58 9.55
C ALA A 141 15.55 -1.22 10.27
N GLU A 142 16.59 -0.90 11.04
CA GLU A 142 16.69 0.40 11.73
C GLU A 142 16.94 1.57 10.77
N TYR A 143 17.49 1.30 9.58
CA TYR A 143 17.77 2.31 8.55
C TYR A 143 17.38 1.77 7.16
N ALA A 144 16.91 2.68 6.30
CA ALA A 144 16.61 2.41 4.90
C ALA A 144 17.11 3.55 4.01
N THR A 145 17.38 3.27 2.73
CA THR A 145 17.67 4.32 1.74
C THR A 145 16.49 4.49 0.79
N VAL A 146 16.31 5.71 0.29
CA VAL A 146 15.29 6.02 -0.72
C VAL A 146 15.79 7.11 -1.67
N PRO A 147 15.56 7.02 -3.01
CA PRO A 147 15.80 8.15 -3.88
C PRO A 147 14.91 9.33 -3.45
N ALA A 148 15.49 10.52 -3.28
CA ALA A 148 14.79 11.71 -2.79
C ALA A 148 13.51 12.02 -3.62
N ALA A 149 13.53 11.72 -4.93
CA ALA A 149 12.37 11.90 -5.82
C ALA A 149 11.20 10.94 -5.53
N TYR A 150 11.41 9.90 -4.72
CA TYR A 150 10.41 8.88 -4.33
C TYR A 150 10.12 8.87 -2.83
N ALA A 151 10.74 9.76 -2.07
CA ALA A 151 10.34 10.04 -0.70
C ALA A 151 9.08 10.92 -0.68
N HIS A 152 8.25 10.74 0.33
CA HIS A 152 6.98 11.43 0.46
C HIS A 152 6.95 12.32 1.70
N ARG A 153 6.41 13.54 1.56
CA ARG A 153 6.00 14.35 2.71
C ARG A 153 4.80 13.68 3.37
N LEU A 154 4.82 13.62 4.67
CA LEU A 154 3.78 12.96 5.46
C LEU A 154 2.75 13.97 5.96
N PRO A 155 1.49 13.57 6.11
CA PRO A 155 0.45 14.44 6.65
C PRO A 155 0.70 14.71 8.14
N ASP A 156 0.31 15.90 8.59
CA ASP A 156 0.30 16.27 9.99
C ASP A 156 -0.85 15.57 10.75
N GLY A 157 -0.74 15.51 12.08
CA GLY A 157 -1.79 14.98 12.94
C GLY A 157 -1.84 13.46 13.08
N TYR A 158 -0.89 12.72 12.50
CA TYR A 158 -0.75 11.27 12.65
C TYR A 158 0.55 10.92 13.38
N ASN A 159 0.49 9.95 14.29
CA ASN A 159 1.69 9.33 14.81
C ASN A 159 2.32 8.37 13.75
N ASP A 160 3.53 7.85 14.04
CA ASP A 160 4.26 7.04 13.08
C ASP A 160 3.56 5.72 12.74
N MET A 161 2.91 5.11 13.74
CA MET A 161 2.16 3.86 13.53
C MET A 161 0.92 4.07 12.66
N GLU A 162 0.18 5.15 12.85
CA GLU A 162 -0.99 5.48 12.04
C GLU A 162 -0.61 5.87 10.60
N THR A 163 0.58 6.47 10.43
CA THR A 163 1.06 6.94 9.13
C THR A 163 1.56 5.80 8.25
N ALA A 164 2.23 4.79 8.83
CA ALA A 164 2.86 3.74 8.04
C ALA A 164 1.88 3.03 7.07
N PRO A 165 0.68 2.57 7.49
CA PRO A 165 -0.28 1.94 6.57
C PRO A 165 -0.82 2.87 5.48
N LEU A 166 -0.78 4.19 5.69
CA LEU A 166 -1.19 5.14 4.66
C LEU A 166 -0.29 5.05 3.41
N LEU A 167 0.99 4.66 3.59
CA LEU A 167 1.99 4.59 2.51
C LEU A 167 1.81 3.41 1.54
N CYS A 168 0.99 2.42 1.89
CA CYS A 168 0.61 1.34 0.98
C CYS A 168 -0.90 1.18 0.90
N ALA A 169 -1.54 0.70 1.98
CA ALA A 169 -2.98 0.46 2.02
C ALA A 169 -3.79 1.72 1.64
N GLY A 170 -3.35 2.90 2.09
CA GLY A 170 -3.96 4.17 1.76
C GLY A 170 -3.78 4.55 0.30
N ILE A 171 -2.56 4.56 -0.19
CA ILE A 171 -2.23 4.94 -1.57
C ILE A 171 -2.92 4.01 -2.58
N ILE A 172 -2.88 2.69 -2.36
CA ILE A 172 -3.51 1.73 -3.27
C ILE A 172 -5.04 1.79 -3.20
N GLY A 173 -5.61 2.04 -2.02
CA GLY A 173 -7.04 2.28 -1.84
C GLY A 173 -7.51 3.51 -2.61
N TYR A 174 -6.75 4.62 -2.53
CA TYR A 174 -6.99 5.83 -3.29
C TYR A 174 -6.91 5.58 -4.81
N ARG A 175 -5.85 4.90 -5.27
CA ARG A 175 -5.73 4.55 -6.69
C ARG A 175 -6.88 3.65 -7.16
N ALA A 176 -7.35 2.72 -6.33
CA ALA A 176 -8.50 1.89 -6.66
C ALA A 176 -9.76 2.73 -6.86
N LEU A 177 -9.99 3.75 -6.02
CA LEU A 177 -11.08 4.73 -6.20
C LEU A 177 -10.95 5.51 -7.50
N GLN A 178 -9.72 5.98 -7.84
CA GLN A 178 -9.48 6.66 -9.11
C GLN A 178 -9.74 5.74 -10.31
N ARG A 179 -9.41 4.46 -10.20
CA ARG A 179 -9.67 3.47 -11.26
C ARG A 179 -11.14 3.05 -11.33
N ALA A 180 -11.86 3.09 -10.23
CA ALA A 180 -13.30 2.85 -10.17
C ALA A 180 -14.12 4.00 -10.78
N ASP A 181 -13.52 5.19 -10.94
CA ASP A 181 -14.11 6.36 -11.59
C ASP A 181 -15.51 6.70 -11.03
N LEU A 182 -15.60 6.66 -9.69
CA LEU A 182 -16.86 6.86 -8.99
C LEU A 182 -17.39 8.27 -9.22
N PRO A 183 -18.62 8.46 -9.71
CA PRO A 183 -19.22 9.77 -9.84
C PRO A 183 -19.42 10.43 -8.46
N ARG A 184 -19.44 11.75 -8.43
CA ARG A 184 -19.65 12.50 -7.18
C ARG A 184 -20.99 12.14 -6.56
N GLY A 185 -20.99 11.75 -5.28
CA GLY A 185 -22.18 11.29 -4.57
C GLY A 185 -22.70 9.92 -5.06
N GLY A 186 -21.89 9.18 -5.82
CA GLY A 186 -22.25 7.89 -6.36
C GLY A 186 -22.26 6.77 -5.33
N ARG A 187 -22.82 5.62 -5.72
CA ARG A 187 -22.98 4.40 -4.93
C ARG A 187 -21.79 3.48 -5.19
N LEU A 188 -20.95 3.30 -4.18
CA LEU A 188 -19.74 2.47 -4.24
C LEU A 188 -19.95 1.13 -3.57
N GLY A 189 -19.71 0.04 -4.28
CA GLY A 189 -19.57 -1.30 -3.68
C GLY A 189 -18.13 -1.62 -3.32
N ILE A 190 -17.89 -2.20 -2.14
CA ILE A 190 -16.57 -2.67 -1.71
C ILE A 190 -16.68 -4.16 -1.38
N TYR A 191 -15.98 -5.00 -2.15
CA TYR A 191 -15.93 -6.46 -1.99
C TYR A 191 -14.64 -6.87 -1.27
N GLY A 192 -14.78 -7.33 -0.01
CA GLY A 192 -13.67 -7.53 0.93
C GLY A 192 -13.32 -6.24 1.68
N PHE A 193 -13.22 -6.32 3.03
CA PHE A 193 -13.06 -5.14 3.87
C PHE A 193 -11.86 -5.29 4.82
N GLY A 194 -10.66 -5.22 4.25
CA GLY A 194 -9.36 -5.24 4.94
C GLY A 194 -8.68 -3.88 4.96
N GLY A 195 -7.35 -3.87 5.14
CA GLY A 195 -6.54 -2.66 5.33
C GLY A 195 -6.75 -1.57 4.28
N SER A 196 -6.70 -1.88 2.98
CA SER A 196 -6.93 -0.88 1.92
C SER A 196 -8.41 -0.49 1.79
N ALA A 197 -9.32 -1.42 2.02
CA ALA A 197 -10.74 -1.22 1.84
C ALA A 197 -11.32 -0.22 2.85
N HIS A 198 -10.97 -0.34 4.16
CA HIS A 198 -11.49 0.56 5.18
C HIS A 198 -10.98 2.00 5.02
N ILE A 199 -9.75 2.18 4.49
CA ILE A 199 -9.22 3.50 4.16
C ILE A 199 -9.93 4.07 2.92
N ALA A 200 -10.08 3.26 1.85
CA ALA A 200 -10.81 3.67 0.65
C ALA A 200 -12.27 4.05 0.95
N ALA A 201 -12.95 3.30 1.82
CA ALA A 201 -14.31 3.61 2.26
C ALA A 201 -14.38 4.99 2.92
N GLN A 202 -13.47 5.32 3.83
CA GLN A 202 -13.44 6.63 4.49
C GLN A 202 -13.20 7.76 3.50
N VAL A 203 -12.30 7.57 2.52
CA VAL A 203 -12.07 8.55 1.45
C VAL A 203 -13.33 8.74 0.59
N ALA A 204 -14.03 7.65 0.25
CA ALA A 204 -15.26 7.72 -0.53
C ALA A 204 -16.38 8.44 0.25
N LEU A 205 -16.56 8.09 1.51
CA LEU A 205 -17.54 8.76 2.41
C LEU A 205 -17.24 10.24 2.58
N ALA A 206 -15.98 10.64 2.79
CA ALA A 206 -15.58 12.04 2.88
C ALA A 206 -15.87 12.83 1.59
N ARG A 207 -15.92 12.14 0.43
CA ARG A 207 -16.31 12.72 -0.86
C ARG A 207 -17.83 12.66 -1.12
N GLY A 208 -18.61 12.23 -0.13
CA GLY A 208 -20.07 12.17 -0.19
C GLY A 208 -20.64 10.97 -0.93
N ALA A 209 -19.87 9.89 -1.09
CA ALA A 209 -20.35 8.65 -1.69
C ALA A 209 -21.24 7.86 -0.70
N GLU A 210 -22.18 7.10 -1.25
CA GLU A 210 -22.93 6.07 -0.53
C GLU A 210 -22.16 4.74 -0.65
N VAL A 211 -21.64 4.21 0.48
CA VAL A 211 -20.76 3.04 0.49
C VAL A 211 -21.52 1.78 0.94
N HIS A 212 -21.44 0.73 0.14
CA HIS A 212 -22.00 -0.60 0.40
C HIS A 212 -20.88 -1.63 0.50
N VAL A 213 -20.84 -2.41 1.58
CA VAL A 213 -19.74 -3.35 1.87
C VAL A 213 -20.22 -4.79 1.79
N MET A 214 -19.52 -5.61 1.00
CA MET A 214 -19.73 -7.04 0.89
C MET A 214 -18.52 -7.78 1.46
N THR A 215 -18.66 -8.37 2.65
CA THR A 215 -17.57 -9.09 3.32
C THR A 215 -18.09 -10.27 4.16
N ARG A 216 -17.26 -11.33 4.29
CA ARG A 216 -17.61 -12.51 5.08
C ARG A 216 -17.29 -12.39 6.58
N ASP A 217 -16.28 -11.58 6.91
CA ASP A 217 -15.75 -11.44 8.26
C ASP A 217 -16.70 -10.58 9.13
N PRO A 218 -17.19 -11.09 10.28
CA PRO A 218 -18.06 -10.35 11.17
C PRO A 218 -17.42 -9.07 11.73
N ALA A 219 -16.14 -9.10 12.11
CA ALA A 219 -15.45 -7.92 12.65
C ALA A 219 -15.29 -6.84 11.56
N ALA A 220 -15.02 -7.23 10.30
CA ALA A 220 -14.97 -6.33 9.16
C ALA A 220 -16.37 -5.72 8.85
N ARG A 221 -17.47 -6.46 9.09
CA ARG A 221 -18.83 -5.93 8.94
C ARG A 221 -19.14 -4.88 9.97
N GLU A 222 -18.80 -5.13 11.23
CA GLU A 222 -18.95 -4.18 12.32
C GLU A 222 -18.16 -2.89 12.04
N LEU A 223 -16.88 -3.01 11.70
CA LEU A 223 -16.04 -1.87 11.32
C LEU A 223 -16.64 -1.07 10.15
N ALA A 224 -17.17 -1.74 9.13
CA ALA A 224 -17.79 -1.06 7.98
C ALA A 224 -19.03 -0.25 8.39
N ALA A 225 -19.87 -0.82 9.26
CA ALA A 225 -21.04 -0.13 9.80
C ALA A 225 -20.65 1.07 10.66
N ASP A 226 -19.66 0.92 11.55
CA ASP A 226 -19.15 1.99 12.42
C ASP A 226 -18.54 3.15 11.62
N LEU A 227 -17.93 2.87 10.47
CA LEU A 227 -17.40 3.88 9.56
C LEU A 227 -18.49 4.58 8.73
N GLY A 228 -19.74 4.14 8.81
CA GLY A 228 -20.86 4.78 8.13
C GLY A 228 -21.22 4.19 6.78
N ALA A 229 -20.91 2.91 6.52
CA ALA A 229 -21.41 2.22 5.34
C ALA A 229 -22.96 2.20 5.35
N ALA A 230 -23.57 2.53 4.20
CA ALA A 230 -25.02 2.55 4.02
C ALA A 230 -25.65 1.15 4.14
N SER A 231 -24.86 0.12 3.80
CA SER A 231 -25.27 -1.26 3.99
C SER A 231 -24.07 -2.22 4.05
N VAL A 232 -24.24 -3.35 4.75
CA VAL A 232 -23.21 -4.37 4.92
C VAL A 232 -23.84 -5.74 4.72
N GLN A 233 -23.31 -6.55 3.77
CA GLN A 233 -23.82 -7.86 3.37
C GLN A 233 -22.73 -8.95 3.39
N GLY A 234 -23.12 -10.19 3.14
CA GLY A 234 -22.21 -11.30 2.88
C GLY A 234 -21.39 -11.08 1.59
N ALA A 235 -20.24 -11.72 1.49
CA ALA A 235 -19.25 -11.45 0.43
C ALA A 235 -19.79 -11.57 -1.01
N ALA A 236 -20.74 -12.47 -1.25
CA ALA A 236 -21.37 -12.68 -2.56
C ALA A 236 -22.83 -12.21 -2.63
N ASP A 237 -23.32 -11.60 -1.54
CA ASP A 237 -24.69 -11.09 -1.51
C ASP A 237 -24.82 -9.83 -2.38
N ARG A 238 -26.03 -9.55 -2.80
CA ARG A 238 -26.35 -8.35 -3.55
C ARG A 238 -26.52 -7.16 -2.61
N PRO A 239 -25.94 -5.98 -2.93
CA PRO A 239 -26.28 -4.75 -2.26
C PRO A 239 -27.77 -4.40 -2.50
N PRO A 240 -28.39 -3.58 -1.64
CA PRO A 240 -29.81 -3.22 -1.77
C PRO A 240 -30.09 -2.29 -2.95
N VAL A 241 -29.07 -1.75 -3.58
CA VAL A 241 -29.14 -0.82 -4.71
C VAL A 241 -28.21 -1.25 -5.84
N GLN A 242 -28.43 -0.76 -7.06
CA GLN A 242 -27.44 -0.87 -8.12
C GLN A 242 -26.31 0.11 -7.87
N LEU A 243 -25.07 -0.31 -8.16
CA LEU A 243 -23.85 0.44 -7.86
C LEU A 243 -23.36 1.20 -9.10
N ASP A 244 -22.89 2.42 -8.91
CA ASP A 244 -22.24 3.19 -9.96
C ASP A 244 -20.82 2.69 -10.21
N SER A 245 -20.14 2.24 -9.14
CA SER A 245 -18.82 1.62 -9.21
C SER A 245 -18.62 0.59 -8.11
N ALA A 246 -17.68 -0.32 -8.31
CA ALA A 246 -17.29 -1.29 -7.30
C ALA A 246 -15.76 -1.47 -7.26
N ILE A 247 -15.23 -1.82 -6.07
CA ILE A 247 -13.83 -2.19 -5.89
C ILE A 247 -13.77 -3.58 -5.27
N LEU A 248 -13.00 -4.47 -5.90
CA LEU A 248 -12.71 -5.80 -5.36
C LEU A 248 -11.32 -5.81 -4.73
N PHE A 249 -11.27 -5.88 -3.40
CA PHE A 249 -10.03 -6.05 -2.63
C PHE A 249 -9.81 -7.51 -2.21
N ALA A 250 -10.86 -8.32 -2.16
CA ALA A 250 -10.73 -9.75 -1.83
C ALA A 250 -10.02 -10.50 -2.96
N PRO A 251 -9.06 -11.42 -2.65
CA PRO A 251 -8.29 -12.14 -3.67
C PRO A 251 -9.06 -13.33 -4.27
N ILE A 252 -10.33 -13.15 -4.56
CA ILE A 252 -11.29 -14.23 -4.95
C ILE A 252 -11.94 -13.87 -6.27
N GLY A 253 -11.55 -14.57 -7.35
CA GLY A 253 -12.03 -14.31 -8.71
C GLY A 253 -13.53 -14.56 -8.91
N GLU A 254 -14.14 -15.50 -8.16
CA GLU A 254 -15.57 -15.75 -8.21
C GLU A 254 -16.40 -14.51 -7.81
N LEU A 255 -15.87 -13.59 -7.00
CA LEU A 255 -16.56 -12.37 -6.62
C LEU A 255 -16.68 -11.34 -7.76
N VAL A 256 -15.93 -11.50 -8.84
CA VAL A 256 -16.04 -10.64 -10.03
C VAL A 256 -17.45 -10.71 -10.64
N LEU A 257 -18.05 -11.91 -10.69
CA LEU A 257 -19.37 -12.09 -11.28
C LEU A 257 -20.48 -11.36 -10.51
N PRO A 258 -20.67 -11.61 -9.19
CA PRO A 258 -21.68 -10.87 -8.42
C PRO A 258 -21.40 -9.37 -8.34
N ALA A 259 -20.13 -8.95 -8.35
CA ALA A 259 -19.77 -7.53 -8.37
C ALA A 259 -20.23 -6.86 -9.68
N LEU A 260 -20.01 -7.50 -10.85
CA LEU A 260 -20.48 -7.00 -12.14
C LEU A 260 -22.00 -6.96 -12.23
N GLU A 261 -22.69 -7.96 -11.67
CA GLU A 261 -24.16 -8.01 -11.65
C GLU A 261 -24.78 -6.90 -10.79
N ALA A 262 -24.05 -6.49 -9.74
CA ALA A 262 -24.48 -5.41 -8.86
C ALA A 262 -24.29 -4.01 -9.47
N LEU A 263 -23.47 -3.87 -10.51
CA LEU A 263 -23.28 -2.59 -11.19
C LEU A 263 -24.52 -2.16 -11.97
N ASP A 264 -24.79 -0.89 -11.97
CA ASP A 264 -25.72 -0.26 -12.91
C ASP A 264 -25.11 -0.20 -14.32
N ARG A 265 -25.81 0.35 -15.27
CA ARG A 265 -25.34 0.57 -16.66
C ARG A 265 -24.16 1.53 -16.67
N GLY A 266 -23.13 1.19 -17.45
CA GLY A 266 -21.90 1.98 -17.50
C GLY A 266 -21.04 1.89 -16.23
N GLY A 267 -21.42 1.04 -15.27
CA GLY A 267 -20.69 0.90 -14.01
C GLY A 267 -19.33 0.24 -14.16
N ILE A 268 -18.40 0.54 -13.25
CA ILE A 268 -17.00 0.11 -13.32
C ILE A 268 -16.65 -0.75 -12.12
N LEU A 269 -16.08 -1.94 -12.39
CA LEU A 269 -15.44 -2.78 -11.38
C LEU A 269 -13.93 -2.60 -11.43
N ALA A 270 -13.32 -2.02 -10.38
CA ALA A 270 -11.87 -1.96 -10.19
C ALA A 270 -11.39 -3.14 -9.33
N ILE A 271 -10.46 -3.95 -9.85
CA ILE A 271 -9.85 -5.08 -9.14
C ILE A 271 -8.51 -4.61 -8.57
N ALA A 272 -8.39 -4.56 -7.25
CA ALA A 272 -7.24 -3.97 -6.54
C ALA A 272 -6.41 -4.97 -5.72
N GLY A 273 -6.74 -6.25 -5.75
CA GLY A 273 -5.93 -7.30 -5.11
C GLY A 273 -4.62 -7.53 -5.88
N ILE A 274 -3.48 -7.65 -5.17
CA ILE A 274 -2.19 -7.97 -5.79
C ILE A 274 -2.16 -9.39 -6.36
N HIS A 275 -2.94 -10.29 -5.80
CA HIS A 275 -3.16 -11.65 -6.25
C HIS A 275 -4.65 -11.90 -6.35
N LEU A 276 -5.10 -12.54 -7.40
CA LEU A 276 -6.49 -12.92 -7.61
C LEU A 276 -6.54 -14.36 -8.14
N SER A 277 -7.43 -15.19 -7.61
CA SER A 277 -7.72 -16.46 -8.25
C SER A 277 -8.35 -16.26 -9.63
N ASP A 278 -8.37 -17.30 -10.47
CA ASP A 278 -8.95 -17.20 -11.81
C ASP A 278 -10.39 -16.65 -11.78
N ILE A 279 -10.70 -15.81 -12.73
CA ILE A 279 -12.05 -15.29 -12.93
C ILE A 279 -12.84 -16.35 -13.71
N PRO A 280 -14.02 -16.79 -13.22
CA PRO A 280 -14.85 -17.71 -13.95
C PRO A 280 -15.32 -17.16 -15.31
N ALA A 281 -15.82 -18.04 -16.18
CA ALA A 281 -16.35 -17.64 -17.48
C ALA A 281 -17.43 -16.54 -17.34
N LEU A 282 -17.25 -15.45 -18.07
CA LEU A 282 -18.19 -14.32 -18.11
C LEU A 282 -19.29 -14.58 -19.13
N ASN A 283 -20.54 -14.36 -18.74
CA ASN A 283 -21.64 -14.24 -19.69
C ASN A 283 -21.75 -12.77 -20.15
N TYR A 284 -21.49 -12.51 -21.44
CA TYR A 284 -21.44 -11.15 -21.98
C TYR A 284 -22.72 -10.35 -21.70
N GLN A 285 -23.90 -10.94 -22.01
CA GLN A 285 -25.19 -10.27 -21.85
C GLN A 285 -25.49 -9.89 -20.40
N ARG A 286 -25.10 -10.77 -19.46
CA ARG A 286 -25.40 -10.59 -18.04
C ARG A 286 -24.41 -9.64 -17.35
N HIS A 287 -23.14 -9.71 -17.72
CA HIS A 287 -22.09 -9.05 -16.96
C HIS A 287 -21.55 -7.77 -17.62
N LEU A 288 -21.48 -7.70 -18.99
CA LEU A 288 -20.78 -6.61 -19.67
C LEU A 288 -21.66 -5.81 -20.65
N PHE A 289 -22.72 -6.41 -21.22
CA PHE A 289 -23.46 -5.85 -22.36
C PHE A 289 -23.92 -4.39 -22.18
N GLN A 290 -24.20 -3.96 -20.95
CA GLN A 290 -24.67 -2.60 -20.67
C GLN A 290 -23.51 -1.62 -20.38
N GLU A 291 -22.44 -1.70 -21.14
CA GLU A 291 -21.25 -0.85 -21.05
C GLU A 291 -20.54 -0.93 -19.69
N ARG A 292 -20.69 -2.07 -18.99
CA ARG A 292 -19.95 -2.30 -17.76
C ARG A 292 -18.49 -2.60 -18.04
N GLU A 293 -17.60 -2.08 -17.21
CA GLU A 293 -16.16 -2.23 -17.38
C GLU A 293 -15.53 -3.03 -16.24
N ILE A 294 -14.44 -3.73 -16.57
CA ILE A 294 -13.50 -4.28 -15.59
C ILE A 294 -12.18 -3.56 -15.77
N ARG A 295 -11.65 -3.00 -14.70
CA ARG A 295 -10.34 -2.35 -14.67
C ARG A 295 -9.48 -2.99 -13.58
N SER A 296 -8.19 -3.20 -13.85
CA SER A 296 -7.23 -3.63 -12.82
C SER A 296 -6.46 -2.45 -12.24
N VAL A 297 -5.91 -2.66 -11.06
CA VAL A 297 -5.01 -1.73 -10.37
C VAL A 297 -3.65 -2.40 -10.26
N THR A 298 -2.59 -1.70 -10.68
CA THR A 298 -1.20 -2.17 -10.56
C THR A 298 -0.36 -1.08 -9.93
N ALA A 299 0.17 -1.33 -8.73
CA ALA A 299 0.99 -0.39 -7.98
C ALA A 299 0.34 1.02 -7.91
N ASN A 300 1.12 2.05 -7.76
CA ASN A 300 0.69 3.45 -7.71
C ASN A 300 1.69 4.34 -8.43
N THR A 301 1.26 5.55 -8.79
CA THR A 301 2.16 6.63 -9.22
C THR A 301 2.58 7.47 -8.01
N ARG A 302 3.63 8.29 -8.16
CA ARG A 302 3.98 9.32 -7.16
C ARG A 302 2.87 10.37 -7.00
N ALA A 303 2.11 10.62 -8.07
CA ALA A 303 0.96 11.51 -8.02
C ALA A 303 -0.14 10.97 -7.11
N ASP A 304 -0.51 9.69 -7.25
CA ASP A 304 -1.49 9.05 -6.36
C ASP A 304 -1.09 9.18 -4.89
N ALA A 305 0.20 8.96 -4.58
CA ALA A 305 0.72 9.07 -3.22
C ALA A 305 0.61 10.52 -2.68
N ARG A 306 1.02 11.52 -3.46
CA ARG A 306 0.95 12.92 -3.05
C ARG A 306 -0.50 13.38 -2.84
N GLU A 307 -1.39 13.04 -3.76
CA GLU A 307 -2.80 13.42 -3.69
C GLU A 307 -3.49 12.76 -2.49
N PHE A 308 -3.23 11.48 -2.26
CA PHE A 308 -3.80 10.77 -1.12
C PHE A 308 -3.29 11.30 0.22
N LEU A 309 -1.97 11.52 0.36
CA LEU A 309 -1.40 12.00 1.61
C LEU A 309 -1.84 13.45 1.92
N ALA A 310 -2.00 14.30 0.89
CA ALA A 310 -2.60 15.62 1.07
C ALA A 310 -4.06 15.53 1.56
N LEU A 311 -4.87 14.66 0.93
CA LEU A 311 -6.25 14.41 1.34
C LEU A 311 -6.33 13.87 2.77
N ALA A 312 -5.42 12.96 3.18
CA ALA A 312 -5.35 12.46 4.54
C ALA A 312 -5.00 13.56 5.57
N GLY A 313 -4.24 14.58 5.15
CA GLY A 313 -3.99 15.78 5.96
C GLY A 313 -5.22 16.69 6.12
N GLU A 314 -6.07 16.75 5.10
CA GLU A 314 -7.33 17.53 5.15
C GLU A 314 -8.47 16.79 5.86
N HIS A 315 -8.54 15.48 5.68
CA HIS A 315 -9.57 14.61 6.23
C HIS A 315 -8.94 13.47 7.03
N ARG A 316 -9.07 13.53 8.36
CA ARG A 316 -8.52 12.51 9.23
C ARG A 316 -9.03 11.12 8.85
N ILE A 317 -8.14 10.24 8.44
CA ILE A 317 -8.40 8.82 8.18
C ILE A 317 -8.07 8.03 9.45
N HIS A 318 -9.04 7.29 9.95
CA HIS A 318 -8.82 6.42 11.11
C HIS A 318 -8.18 5.11 10.67
N VAL A 319 -6.98 4.83 11.21
CA VAL A 319 -6.23 3.61 10.93
C VAL A 319 -6.06 2.84 12.24
N THR A 320 -6.65 1.66 12.30
CA THR A 320 -6.42 0.75 13.43
C THR A 320 -5.10 0.03 13.24
N THR A 321 -4.21 0.09 14.24
CA THR A 321 -2.87 -0.50 14.17
C THR A 321 -2.58 -1.41 15.34
N THR A 322 -1.77 -2.46 15.08
CA THR A 322 -1.19 -3.35 16.10
C THR A 322 0.32 -3.26 16.04
N GLY A 323 0.96 -2.81 17.12
CA GLY A 323 2.41 -2.62 17.19
C GLY A 323 3.16 -3.93 17.47
N TYR A 324 4.28 -4.13 16.78
CA TYR A 324 5.26 -5.18 17.00
C TYR A 324 6.65 -4.55 17.12
N SER A 325 7.52 -5.12 17.96
CA SER A 325 8.94 -4.75 17.94
C SER A 325 9.58 -5.19 16.62
N LEU A 326 10.51 -4.41 16.08
CA LEU A 326 11.31 -4.80 14.92
C LEU A 326 11.91 -6.22 15.08
N GLY A 327 12.37 -6.57 16.27
CA GLY A 327 12.92 -7.89 16.56
C GLY A 327 11.94 -9.06 16.42
N THR A 328 10.64 -8.80 16.17
CA THR A 328 9.56 -9.79 16.03
C THR A 328 8.82 -9.66 14.70
N ALA A 329 9.48 -9.16 13.64
CA ALA A 329 8.85 -8.99 12.32
C ALA A 329 8.42 -10.32 11.69
N ASP A 330 9.15 -11.39 11.93
CA ASP A 330 8.77 -12.75 11.55
C ASP A 330 7.40 -13.16 12.13
N ARG A 331 7.20 -12.91 13.42
CA ARG A 331 5.91 -13.14 14.10
C ARG A 331 4.80 -12.26 13.52
N ALA A 332 5.09 -10.99 13.22
CA ALA A 332 4.10 -10.09 12.63
C ALA A 332 3.63 -10.61 11.24
N LEU A 333 4.53 -11.17 10.42
CA LEU A 333 4.18 -11.80 9.14
C LEU A 333 3.38 -13.10 9.32
N VAL A 334 3.74 -13.94 10.30
CA VAL A 334 2.96 -15.14 10.66
C VAL A 334 1.55 -14.74 11.10
N ASP A 335 1.42 -13.73 11.96
CA ASP A 335 0.12 -13.26 12.46
C ASP A 335 -0.71 -12.64 11.33
N LEU A 336 -0.07 -11.95 10.36
CA LEU A 336 -0.72 -11.45 9.14
C LEU A 336 -1.24 -12.61 8.27
N ALA A 337 -0.43 -13.64 8.05
CA ALA A 337 -0.80 -14.81 7.24
C ALA A 337 -2.05 -15.51 7.79
N HIS A 338 -2.13 -15.61 9.11
CA HIS A 338 -3.21 -16.29 9.82
C HIS A 338 -4.34 -15.36 10.32
N GLY A 339 -4.31 -14.07 10.03
CA GLY A 339 -5.35 -13.11 10.39
C GLY A 339 -5.52 -12.93 11.90
N ARG A 340 -4.42 -12.90 12.68
CA ARG A 340 -4.43 -12.86 14.16
C ARG A 340 -4.49 -11.47 14.77
N PHE A 341 -4.65 -10.42 13.97
CA PHE A 341 -4.85 -9.04 14.44
C PHE A 341 -5.88 -8.32 13.59
N THR A 342 -6.42 -7.21 14.11
CA THR A 342 -7.33 -6.32 13.41
C THR A 342 -6.59 -5.06 12.98
N GLY A 343 -6.90 -4.53 11.80
CA GLY A 343 -6.26 -3.34 11.24
C GLY A 343 -4.94 -3.67 10.54
N ALA A 344 -3.92 -2.86 10.75
CA ALA A 344 -2.59 -2.99 10.17
C ALA A 344 -1.54 -3.31 11.24
N ALA A 345 -0.67 -4.28 10.99
CA ALA A 345 0.51 -4.51 11.84
C ALA A 345 1.60 -3.49 11.50
N VAL A 346 2.30 -2.99 12.51
CA VAL A 346 3.38 -2.01 12.36
C VAL A 346 4.57 -2.38 13.23
N LEU A 347 5.75 -2.45 12.62
CA LEU A 347 7.04 -2.67 13.29
C LEU A 347 7.56 -1.35 13.84
N ILE A 348 8.12 -1.42 15.06
CA ILE A 348 8.77 -0.29 15.74
C ILE A 348 10.19 -0.75 16.09
N PRO A 349 11.24 -0.07 15.57
CA PRO A 349 12.63 -0.35 15.87
C PRO A 349 13.02 -0.12 17.34
#